data_4ddcd06d1c0aecc0cbafee9f611bf7aa
#
_entry.id   4ddcd06d1c0aecc0cbafee9f611bf7aa
#
_cell.length_a   1.000
_cell.length_b   1.000
_cell.length_c   1.000
_cell.angle_alpha   90.00
_cell.angle_beta   90.00
_cell.angle_gamma   90.00
#
_symmetry.space_group_name_H-M   'P 1'
#
loop_
_entity.id
_entity.type
_entity.pdbx_description
1 polymer ?
#
loop_
_entity_poly.entity_id
_entity_poly.type
_entity_poly.pdbx_seq_one_letter_code
_entity_poly.pdbx_strand_id
1 'polypeptide(L)'
;MNIGLRHLRYFVAVAEELHFGRAAARLNISQPPLSQQIQALEQQIGARLLARTNRSVLLTAAGKQFLADSRQILSMVDDAAARAERLHQGEAGELRIGFTSSAPFIRAVSDTLSLFRRDYPDVHLQTREMNTREQIAPLIEGTLDMGLLRNTALPESLEHAVIVHEPLMAMIPHDHPLANNPNVTLAELAKEPFVFFDPHVGTGLYDDILGLMRRYHLTPVITQEVGEAMTIIGLVSAGLGVSILPASFKRVQLNEMRWVPIAEEDAVSEMWLVWPKHHEQSPAARNFRIHLLNALR
;
A
#
# COMPACT_ATOMS: atom_id res chain seq x y z
N MET A 1 28.93 -3.56 -34.59
CA MET A 1 29.16 -2.28 -33.91
C MET A 1 29.21 -2.54 -32.41
N ASN A 2 30.32 -2.21 -31.74
CA ASN A 2 30.50 -2.49 -30.29
C ASN A 2 30.81 -1.17 -29.55
N ILE A 3 29.85 -0.25 -29.58
CA ILE A 3 29.93 1.04 -28.90
C ILE A 3 29.43 0.86 -27.46
N GLY A 4 30.33 1.02 -26.48
CA GLY A 4 29.98 0.96 -25.06
C GLY A 4 29.81 2.34 -24.45
N LEU A 5 29.17 2.43 -23.27
CA LEU A 5 28.93 3.69 -22.53
C LEU A 5 30.19 4.50 -22.26
N ARG A 6 31.33 3.82 -22.12
CA ARG A 6 32.64 4.49 -21.93
C ARG A 6 33.02 5.33 -23.13
N HIS A 7 32.76 4.88 -24.37
CA HIS A 7 33.02 5.64 -25.59
C HIS A 7 32.16 6.90 -25.63
N LEU A 8 30.86 6.79 -25.23
CA LEU A 8 29.96 7.94 -25.16
C LEU A 8 30.43 8.97 -24.14
N ARG A 9 30.80 8.53 -22.92
CA ARG A 9 31.35 9.43 -21.88
C ARG A 9 32.59 10.13 -22.33
N TYR A 10 33.51 9.41 -22.99
CA TYR A 10 34.74 9.99 -23.52
C TYR A 10 34.48 11.01 -24.62
N PHE A 11 33.56 10.68 -25.54
CA PHE A 11 33.17 11.59 -26.60
C PHE A 11 32.50 12.85 -26.06
N VAL A 12 31.57 12.72 -25.15
CA VAL A 12 30.88 13.86 -24.50
C VAL A 12 31.91 14.78 -23.83
N ALA A 13 32.84 14.23 -23.06
CA ALA A 13 33.89 15.03 -22.41
C ALA A 13 34.76 15.80 -23.42
N VAL A 14 35.20 15.17 -24.53
CA VAL A 14 35.97 15.86 -25.56
C VAL A 14 35.15 16.90 -26.31
N ALA A 15 33.87 16.61 -26.58
CA ALA A 15 32.96 17.48 -27.28
C ALA A 15 32.60 18.76 -26.47
N GLU A 16 32.54 18.63 -25.14
CA GLU A 16 32.27 19.76 -24.23
C GLU A 16 33.52 20.62 -24.00
N GLU A 17 34.66 19.98 -23.81
CA GLU A 17 35.91 20.67 -23.55
C GLU A 17 36.56 21.26 -24.84
N LEU A 18 36.20 20.74 -25.99
CA LEU A 18 36.86 21.04 -27.28
C LEU A 18 38.40 20.97 -27.19
N HIS A 19 38.89 20.14 -26.27
CA HIS A 19 40.30 19.99 -25.97
C HIS A 19 40.62 18.65 -25.32
N PHE A 20 41.38 17.78 -25.97
CA PHE A 20 41.70 16.43 -25.48
C PHE A 20 42.42 16.41 -24.12
N GLY A 21 43.33 17.34 -23.87
CA GLY A 21 44.05 17.40 -22.58
C GLY A 21 43.12 17.75 -21.41
N ARG A 22 42.24 18.73 -21.59
CA ARG A 22 41.24 19.08 -20.55
C ARG A 22 40.24 17.95 -20.33
N ALA A 23 39.75 17.36 -21.42
CA ALA A 23 38.86 16.21 -21.32
C ALA A 23 39.50 15.01 -20.61
N ALA A 24 40.77 14.71 -20.91
CA ALA A 24 41.51 13.66 -20.23
C ALA A 24 41.71 13.95 -18.74
N ALA A 25 42.03 15.19 -18.37
CA ALA A 25 42.11 15.62 -16.97
C ALA A 25 40.75 15.48 -16.24
N ARG A 26 39.66 15.90 -16.87
CA ARG A 26 38.29 15.74 -16.34
C ARG A 26 37.92 14.29 -16.11
N LEU A 27 38.38 13.40 -16.98
CA LEU A 27 38.14 11.96 -16.91
C LEU A 27 39.14 11.19 -16.03
N ASN A 28 40.13 11.88 -15.43
CA ASN A 28 41.21 11.29 -14.65
C ASN A 28 41.99 10.21 -15.41
N ILE A 29 42.25 10.43 -16.70
CA ILE A 29 43.08 9.55 -17.56
C ILE A 29 44.13 10.36 -18.30
N SER A 30 45.09 9.67 -18.93
CA SER A 30 46.02 10.31 -19.83
C SER A 30 45.41 10.56 -21.22
N GLN A 31 45.89 11.56 -21.94
CA GLN A 31 45.37 11.94 -23.25
C GLN A 31 45.52 10.87 -24.35
N PRO A 32 46.64 10.08 -24.45
CA PRO A 32 46.80 9.10 -25.53
C PRO A 32 45.67 8.05 -25.60
N PRO A 33 45.29 7.36 -24.52
CA PRO A 33 44.19 6.40 -24.55
C PRO A 33 42.83 7.05 -24.88
N LEU A 34 42.58 8.28 -24.43
CA LEU A 34 41.36 9.00 -24.80
C LEU A 34 41.29 9.22 -26.31
N SER A 35 42.41 9.69 -26.92
CA SER A 35 42.48 9.92 -28.36
C SER A 35 42.25 8.63 -29.16
N GLN A 36 42.84 7.50 -28.73
CA GLN A 36 42.66 6.20 -29.37
C GLN A 36 41.18 5.74 -29.30
N GLN A 37 40.54 5.91 -28.15
CA GLN A 37 39.13 5.51 -27.98
C GLN A 37 38.21 6.36 -28.85
N ILE A 38 38.46 7.65 -29.01
CA ILE A 38 37.66 8.49 -29.91
C ILE A 38 37.88 8.11 -31.37
N GLN A 39 39.09 7.79 -31.77
CA GLN A 39 39.37 7.31 -33.13
C GLN A 39 38.67 5.97 -33.41
N ALA A 40 38.73 5.04 -32.46
CA ALA A 40 38.04 3.76 -32.58
C ALA A 40 36.52 3.94 -32.68
N LEU A 41 35.94 4.88 -31.91
CA LEU A 41 34.52 5.24 -31.98
C LEU A 41 34.15 5.79 -33.37
N GLU A 42 34.93 6.75 -33.91
CA GLU A 42 34.70 7.31 -35.24
C GLU A 42 34.80 6.23 -36.35
N GLN A 43 35.72 5.29 -36.22
CA GLN A 43 35.84 4.14 -37.14
C GLN A 43 34.62 3.22 -37.05
N GLN A 44 34.14 2.89 -35.84
CA GLN A 44 32.98 2.03 -35.67
C GLN A 44 31.70 2.66 -36.21
N ILE A 45 31.53 3.97 -36.07
CA ILE A 45 30.42 4.74 -36.62
C ILE A 45 30.53 4.92 -38.13
N GLY A 46 31.73 4.91 -38.67
CA GLY A 46 31.99 5.22 -40.06
C GLY A 46 31.93 6.72 -40.41
N ALA A 47 32.00 7.58 -39.38
CA ALA A 47 31.89 9.03 -39.54
C ALA A 47 32.87 9.77 -38.63
N ARG A 48 33.43 10.85 -39.11
CA ARG A 48 34.21 11.77 -38.27
C ARG A 48 33.25 12.62 -37.43
N LEU A 49 33.40 12.57 -36.11
CA LEU A 49 32.63 13.35 -35.15
C LEU A 49 33.35 14.67 -34.79
N LEU A 50 34.69 14.65 -34.85
CA LEU A 50 35.54 15.80 -34.54
C LEU A 50 36.37 16.23 -35.74
N ALA A 51 36.35 17.51 -36.05
CA ALA A 51 37.29 18.15 -36.95
C ALA A 51 38.49 18.61 -36.11
N ARG A 52 39.69 18.09 -36.44
CA ARG A 52 40.95 18.36 -35.71
C ARG A 52 41.89 19.15 -36.58
N THR A 53 42.37 20.27 -36.07
CA THR A 53 43.49 21.01 -36.60
C THR A 53 44.61 21.03 -35.56
N ASN A 54 45.81 21.49 -35.94
CA ASN A 54 46.94 21.61 -34.99
C ASN A 54 46.64 22.58 -33.81
N ARG A 55 45.56 23.38 -33.90
CA ARG A 55 45.23 24.43 -32.91
C ARG A 55 43.82 24.35 -32.34
N SER A 56 42.95 23.51 -32.87
CA SER A 56 41.55 23.47 -32.45
C SER A 56 40.91 22.10 -32.66
N VAL A 57 39.95 21.80 -31.81
CA VAL A 57 39.00 20.67 -31.92
C VAL A 57 37.61 21.26 -32.05
N LEU A 58 36.89 20.89 -33.11
CA LEU A 58 35.50 21.35 -33.37
C LEU A 58 34.61 20.16 -33.64
N LEU A 59 33.35 20.28 -33.34
CA LEU A 59 32.36 19.27 -33.70
C LEU A 59 31.98 19.37 -35.16
N THR A 60 31.95 18.24 -35.87
CA THR A 60 31.30 18.13 -37.19
C THR A 60 29.77 18.19 -37.04
N ALA A 61 29.04 18.27 -38.15
CA ALA A 61 27.59 18.13 -38.13
C ALA A 61 27.14 16.79 -37.50
N ALA A 62 27.79 15.67 -37.89
CA ALA A 62 27.60 14.36 -37.29
C ALA A 62 27.93 14.34 -35.79
N GLY A 63 29.07 15.03 -35.39
CA GLY A 63 29.47 15.13 -34.00
C GLY A 63 28.47 15.90 -33.14
N LYS A 64 27.85 16.96 -33.64
CA LYS A 64 26.81 17.70 -32.92
C LYS A 64 25.60 16.83 -32.66
N GLN A 65 25.10 16.11 -33.66
CA GLN A 65 23.98 15.18 -33.51
C GLN A 65 24.34 14.05 -32.56
N PHE A 66 25.51 13.42 -32.75
CA PHE A 66 25.95 12.32 -31.89
C PHE A 66 26.20 12.75 -30.45
N LEU A 67 26.55 14.02 -30.18
CA LEU A 67 26.63 14.57 -28.81
C LEU A 67 25.25 14.63 -28.14
N ALA A 68 24.23 15.09 -28.84
CA ALA A 68 22.88 15.12 -28.32
C ALA A 68 22.39 13.70 -27.99
N ASP A 69 22.57 12.78 -28.94
CA ASP A 69 22.17 11.37 -28.76
C ASP A 69 22.96 10.68 -27.63
N SER A 70 24.26 10.93 -27.53
CA SER A 70 25.11 10.38 -26.46
C SER A 70 24.68 10.84 -25.07
N ARG A 71 24.34 12.13 -24.91
CA ARG A 71 23.80 12.65 -23.65
C ARG A 71 22.49 12.00 -23.28
N GLN A 72 21.60 11.85 -24.24
CA GLN A 72 20.31 11.20 -24.02
C GLN A 72 20.47 9.73 -23.60
N ILE A 73 21.35 8.97 -24.27
CA ILE A 73 21.62 7.57 -23.91
C ILE A 73 22.22 7.46 -22.51
N LEU A 74 23.18 8.32 -22.15
CA LEU A 74 23.78 8.31 -20.82
C LEU A 74 22.73 8.65 -19.74
N SER A 75 21.88 9.65 -19.95
CA SER A 75 20.76 9.99 -19.06
C SER A 75 19.80 8.80 -18.90
N MET A 76 19.43 8.13 -20.00
CA MET A 76 18.56 6.95 -19.93
C MET A 76 19.14 5.80 -19.08
N VAL A 77 20.46 5.62 -19.11
CA VAL A 77 21.13 4.62 -18.27
C VAL A 77 21.08 5.01 -16.80
N ASP A 78 21.37 6.27 -16.49
CA ASP A 78 21.33 6.78 -15.12
C ASP A 78 19.89 6.72 -14.56
N ASP A 79 18.88 7.08 -15.36
CA ASP A 79 17.46 6.96 -15.00
C ASP A 79 17.03 5.51 -14.78
N ALA A 80 17.54 4.57 -15.60
CA ALA A 80 17.25 3.15 -15.43
C ALA A 80 17.85 2.60 -14.14
N ALA A 81 19.08 2.98 -13.82
CA ALA A 81 19.75 2.60 -12.57
C ALA A 81 18.99 3.15 -11.34
N ALA A 82 18.62 4.44 -11.37
CA ALA A 82 17.85 5.07 -10.29
C ALA A 82 16.46 4.42 -10.10
N ARG A 83 15.78 4.04 -11.20
CA ARG A 83 14.52 3.31 -11.08
C ARG A 83 14.69 1.93 -10.44
N ALA A 84 15.73 1.20 -10.83
CA ALA A 84 16.02 -0.11 -10.24
C ALA A 84 16.34 0.00 -8.74
N GLU A 85 17.09 1.01 -8.34
CA GLU A 85 17.40 1.31 -6.95
C GLU A 85 16.15 1.64 -6.14
N ARG A 86 15.29 2.54 -6.63
CA ARG A 86 14.02 2.89 -5.96
C ARG A 86 13.08 1.70 -5.82
N LEU A 87 12.98 0.83 -6.83
CA LEU A 87 12.23 -0.42 -6.73
C LEU A 87 12.80 -1.34 -5.64
N HIS A 88 14.12 -1.46 -5.57
CA HIS A 88 14.80 -2.28 -4.54
C HIS A 88 14.57 -1.72 -3.12
N GLN A 89 14.52 -0.40 -2.97
CA GLN A 89 14.27 0.28 -1.70
C GLN A 89 12.79 0.33 -1.32
N GLY A 90 11.88 -0.05 -2.24
CA GLY A 90 10.43 0.01 -2.03
C GLY A 90 9.86 1.42 -2.09
N GLU A 91 10.58 2.32 -2.75
CA GLU A 91 10.18 3.72 -3.00
C GLU A 91 9.40 3.86 -4.31
N ALA A 92 9.33 2.81 -5.11
CA ALA A 92 8.56 2.71 -6.34
C ALA A 92 7.98 1.30 -6.49
N GLY A 93 7.01 1.13 -7.38
CA GLY A 93 6.37 -0.15 -7.68
C GLY A 93 4.89 -0.18 -7.29
N GLU A 94 4.40 -1.35 -6.89
CA GLU A 94 2.99 -1.57 -6.56
C GLU A 94 2.85 -2.15 -5.16
N LEU A 95 1.80 -1.75 -4.45
CA LEU A 95 1.36 -2.30 -3.17
C LEU A 95 -0.14 -2.58 -3.22
N ARG A 96 -0.52 -3.85 -3.08
CA ARG A 96 -1.90 -4.33 -3.16
C ARG A 96 -2.41 -4.72 -1.78
N ILE A 97 -3.40 -3.98 -1.28
CA ILE A 97 -3.97 -4.16 0.06
C ILE A 97 -5.44 -4.51 -0.04
N GLY A 98 -5.83 -5.66 0.53
CA GLY A 98 -7.22 -5.98 0.84
C GLY A 98 -7.64 -5.37 2.17
N PHE A 99 -8.87 -4.93 2.31
CA PHE A 99 -9.38 -4.45 3.59
C PHE A 99 -10.87 -4.69 3.76
N THR A 100 -11.31 -4.94 4.99
CA THR A 100 -12.73 -4.99 5.33
C THR A 100 -13.29 -3.58 5.46
N SER A 101 -14.58 -3.40 5.24
CA SER A 101 -15.29 -2.11 5.30
C SER A 101 -15.03 -1.29 6.58
N SER A 102 -14.66 -1.95 7.68
CA SER A 102 -14.33 -1.29 8.95
C SER A 102 -12.90 -0.72 9.02
N ALA A 103 -11.96 -1.24 8.24
CA ALA A 103 -10.54 -0.88 8.35
C ALA A 103 -10.25 0.62 8.09
N PRO A 104 -10.89 1.31 7.10
CA PRO A 104 -10.66 2.73 6.88
C PRO A 104 -11.12 3.63 8.04
N PHE A 105 -12.01 3.14 8.90
CA PHE A 105 -12.47 3.88 10.09
C PHE A 105 -11.52 3.76 11.28
N ILE A 106 -10.53 2.87 11.22
CA ILE A 106 -9.46 2.75 12.23
C ILE A 106 -8.41 3.82 11.94
N ARG A 107 -8.19 4.73 12.92
CA ARG A 107 -7.32 5.88 12.75
C ARG A 107 -5.90 5.50 12.32
N ALA A 108 -5.31 4.51 12.98
CA ALA A 108 -3.97 4.03 12.64
C ALA A 108 -3.86 3.58 11.17
N VAL A 109 -4.91 2.96 10.62
CA VAL A 109 -4.96 2.53 9.22
C VAL A 109 -5.06 3.73 8.29
N SER A 110 -6.06 4.61 8.50
CA SER A 110 -6.29 5.77 7.63
C SER A 110 -5.10 6.74 7.62
N ASP A 111 -4.50 7.00 8.79
CA ASP A 111 -3.34 7.87 8.91
C ASP A 111 -2.12 7.24 8.22
N THR A 112 -1.88 5.92 8.41
CA THR A 112 -0.77 5.22 7.73
C THR A 112 -0.93 5.23 6.22
N LEU A 113 -2.11 4.96 5.67
CA LEU A 113 -2.37 5.02 4.23
C LEU A 113 -2.06 6.42 3.67
N SER A 114 -2.49 7.46 4.39
CA SER A 114 -2.25 8.85 4.00
C SER A 114 -0.76 9.22 4.03
N LEU A 115 -0.07 8.86 5.12
CA LEU A 115 1.36 9.11 5.29
C LEU A 115 2.19 8.33 4.27
N PHE A 116 1.89 7.06 4.08
CA PHE A 116 2.60 6.20 3.13
C PHE A 116 2.51 6.74 1.70
N ARG A 117 1.31 7.17 1.27
CA ARG A 117 1.12 7.79 -0.05
C ARG A 117 1.92 9.08 -0.23
N ARG A 118 2.08 9.87 0.84
CA ARG A 118 2.88 11.09 0.83
C ARG A 118 4.38 10.79 0.76
N ASP A 119 4.82 9.82 1.56
CA ASP A 119 6.24 9.51 1.73
C ASP A 119 6.80 8.63 0.59
N TYR A 120 5.90 7.87 -0.09
CA TYR A 120 6.22 6.99 -1.22
C TYR A 120 5.33 7.30 -2.44
N PRO A 121 5.47 8.49 -3.06
CA PRO A 121 4.57 8.95 -4.13
C PRO A 121 4.66 8.11 -5.42
N ASP A 122 5.79 7.41 -5.64
CA ASP A 122 6.03 6.55 -6.80
C ASP A 122 5.59 5.08 -6.57
N VAL A 123 5.04 4.76 -5.39
CA VAL A 123 4.39 3.47 -5.12
C VAL A 123 2.91 3.56 -5.50
N HIS A 124 2.51 2.73 -6.47
CA HIS A 124 1.11 2.62 -6.86
C HIS A 124 0.35 1.80 -5.80
N LEU A 125 -0.43 2.49 -4.96
CA LEU A 125 -1.24 1.87 -3.91
C LEU A 125 -2.58 1.42 -4.48
N GLN A 126 -2.77 0.10 -4.62
CA GLN A 126 -4.05 -0.52 -4.97
C GLN A 126 -4.76 -1.02 -3.71
N THR A 127 -5.96 -0.53 -3.47
CA THR A 127 -6.79 -0.99 -2.35
C THR A 127 -8.05 -1.67 -2.87
N ARG A 128 -8.43 -2.80 -2.23
CA ARG A 128 -9.65 -3.53 -2.54
C ARG A 128 -10.46 -3.76 -1.28
N GLU A 129 -11.73 -3.36 -1.29
CA GLU A 129 -12.67 -3.77 -0.27
C GLU A 129 -13.08 -5.24 -0.50
N MET A 130 -12.90 -6.06 0.53
CA MET A 130 -13.14 -7.49 0.53
C MET A 130 -13.50 -7.93 1.94
N ASN A 131 -14.38 -8.92 2.09
CA ASN A 131 -14.62 -9.49 3.41
C ASN A 131 -13.41 -10.28 3.94
N THR A 132 -13.47 -10.69 5.22
CA THR A 132 -12.35 -11.38 5.89
C THR A 132 -11.94 -12.66 5.14
N ARG A 133 -12.90 -13.49 4.71
CA ARG A 133 -12.62 -14.79 4.07
C ARG A 133 -12.11 -14.63 2.64
N GLU A 134 -12.66 -13.66 1.91
CA GLU A 134 -12.24 -13.37 0.52
C GLU A 134 -10.78 -12.94 0.41
N GLN A 135 -10.18 -12.37 1.45
CA GLN A 135 -8.77 -11.94 1.42
C GLN A 135 -7.78 -13.11 1.52
N ILE A 136 -8.18 -14.27 2.08
CA ILE A 136 -7.28 -15.40 2.39
C ILE A 136 -6.64 -15.98 1.13
N ALA A 137 -7.44 -16.36 0.14
CA ALA A 137 -6.91 -16.97 -1.10
C ALA A 137 -6.00 -16.00 -1.89
N PRO A 138 -6.38 -14.72 -2.14
CA PRO A 138 -5.49 -13.74 -2.77
C PRO A 138 -4.17 -13.49 -2.04
N LEU A 139 -4.15 -13.55 -0.71
CA LEU A 139 -2.92 -13.45 0.08
C LEU A 139 -2.00 -14.67 -0.15
N ILE A 140 -2.57 -15.89 -0.18
CA ILE A 140 -1.81 -17.12 -0.45
C ILE A 140 -1.28 -17.14 -1.88
N GLU A 141 -2.08 -16.71 -2.85
CA GLU A 141 -1.74 -16.66 -4.28
C GLU A 141 -0.79 -15.50 -4.64
N GLY A 142 -0.55 -14.56 -3.70
CA GLY A 142 0.29 -13.39 -3.94
C GLY A 142 -0.34 -12.34 -4.87
N THR A 143 -1.66 -12.37 -5.08
CA THR A 143 -2.42 -11.32 -5.78
C THR A 143 -2.79 -10.15 -4.87
N LEU A 144 -2.70 -10.34 -3.55
CA LEU A 144 -2.63 -9.33 -2.51
C LEU A 144 -1.29 -9.43 -1.79
N ASP A 145 -0.70 -8.29 -1.45
CA ASP A 145 0.52 -8.22 -0.65
C ASP A 145 0.20 -8.21 0.86
N MET A 146 -0.93 -7.61 1.23
CA MET A 146 -1.41 -7.50 2.61
C MET A 146 -2.92 -7.50 2.69
N GLY A 147 -3.44 -7.92 3.84
CA GLY A 147 -4.85 -7.85 4.20
C GLY A 147 -5.08 -7.17 5.55
N LEU A 148 -6.10 -6.33 5.62
CA LEU A 148 -6.63 -5.74 6.84
C LEU A 148 -7.96 -6.42 7.12
N LEU A 149 -7.97 -7.38 8.02
CA LEU A 149 -9.13 -8.25 8.24
C LEU A 149 -9.39 -8.49 9.72
N ARG A 150 -10.60 -8.92 10.02
CA ARG A 150 -11.01 -9.27 11.39
C ARG A 150 -10.48 -10.65 11.76
N ASN A 151 -10.38 -10.89 13.08
CA ASN A 151 -9.97 -12.17 13.64
C ASN A 151 -10.66 -13.34 12.92
N THR A 152 -9.86 -14.33 12.53
CA THR A 152 -10.32 -15.58 11.89
C THR A 152 -9.24 -16.65 11.97
N ALA A 153 -9.60 -17.91 11.72
CA ALA A 153 -8.61 -18.97 11.56
C ALA A 153 -7.77 -18.72 10.29
N LEU A 154 -6.46 -18.53 10.46
CA LEU A 154 -5.51 -18.33 9.37
C LEU A 154 -4.77 -19.61 9.03
N PRO A 155 -4.53 -19.89 7.73
CA PRO A 155 -3.59 -20.92 7.30
C PRO A 155 -2.17 -20.65 7.80
N GLU A 156 -1.37 -21.71 8.02
CA GLU A 156 0.03 -21.60 8.49
C GLU A 156 0.95 -20.81 7.55
N SER A 157 0.54 -20.66 6.28
CA SER A 157 1.26 -19.86 5.27
C SER A 157 1.12 -18.36 5.44
N LEU A 158 0.23 -17.90 6.33
CA LEU A 158 -0.01 -16.48 6.61
C LEU A 158 0.47 -16.13 8.02
N GLU A 159 1.00 -14.93 8.16
CA GLU A 159 1.33 -14.29 9.43
C GLU A 159 0.44 -13.09 9.67
N HIS A 160 0.26 -12.72 10.93
CA HIS A 160 -0.52 -11.55 11.29
C HIS A 160 0.11 -10.77 12.45
N ALA A 161 -0.30 -9.52 12.56
CA ALA A 161 -0.13 -8.68 13.73
C ALA A 161 -1.46 -8.02 14.07
N VAL A 162 -1.78 -7.96 15.36
CA VAL A 162 -2.95 -7.22 15.84
C VAL A 162 -2.68 -5.72 15.71
N ILE A 163 -3.55 -5.01 14.99
CA ILE A 163 -3.43 -3.56 14.79
C ILE A 163 -4.24 -2.82 15.84
N VAL A 164 -5.39 -3.34 16.22
CA VAL A 164 -6.25 -2.74 17.23
C VAL A 164 -7.08 -3.80 17.94
N HIS A 165 -7.21 -3.60 19.26
CA HIS A 165 -8.28 -4.17 20.06
C HIS A 165 -9.29 -3.07 20.30
N GLU A 166 -10.51 -3.24 19.88
CA GLU A 166 -11.54 -2.22 20.06
C GLU A 166 -12.82 -2.83 20.65
N PRO A 167 -13.53 -2.07 21.49
CA PRO A 167 -14.78 -2.54 22.04
C PRO A 167 -15.84 -2.69 20.95
N LEU A 168 -16.67 -3.70 21.08
CA LEU A 168 -17.93 -3.79 20.38
C LEU A 168 -18.94 -2.85 21.06
N MET A 169 -19.75 -2.18 20.26
CA MET A 169 -20.76 -1.25 20.74
C MET A 169 -22.12 -1.61 20.18
N ALA A 170 -23.14 -1.45 20.99
CA ALA A 170 -24.52 -1.55 20.54
C ALA A 170 -24.91 -0.32 19.71
N MET A 171 -25.58 -0.56 18.59
CA MET A 171 -26.27 0.46 17.81
C MET A 171 -27.76 0.34 18.08
N ILE A 172 -28.36 1.43 18.50
CA ILE A 172 -29.73 1.45 18.99
C ILE A 172 -30.45 2.66 18.39
N PRO A 173 -31.67 2.52 17.83
CA PRO A 173 -32.47 3.65 17.36
C PRO A 173 -32.64 4.71 18.44
N HIS A 174 -32.61 5.99 18.07
CA HIS A 174 -32.64 7.11 19.02
C HIS A 174 -33.83 7.06 20.01
N ASP A 175 -34.99 6.66 19.51
CA ASP A 175 -36.25 6.63 20.31
C ASP A 175 -36.45 5.31 21.09
N HIS A 176 -35.49 4.39 21.02
CA HIS A 176 -35.56 3.11 21.70
C HIS A 176 -35.29 3.27 23.21
N PRO A 177 -35.98 2.53 24.09
CA PRO A 177 -35.82 2.62 25.56
C PRO A 177 -34.36 2.46 26.02
N LEU A 178 -33.57 1.59 25.37
CA LEU A 178 -32.16 1.34 25.71
C LEU A 178 -31.21 2.43 25.22
N ALA A 179 -31.65 3.35 24.36
CA ALA A 179 -30.74 4.36 23.73
C ALA A 179 -30.09 5.35 24.71
N ASN A 180 -30.75 5.59 25.86
CA ASN A 180 -30.29 6.52 26.87
C ASN A 180 -29.61 5.84 28.07
N ASN A 181 -29.44 4.53 28.05
CA ASN A 181 -28.73 3.80 29.09
C ASN A 181 -27.22 4.09 29.00
N PRO A 182 -26.52 4.16 30.14
CA PRO A 182 -25.07 4.37 30.15
C PRO A 182 -24.31 3.18 29.53
N ASN A 183 -24.86 1.97 29.62
CA ASN A 183 -24.45 0.74 28.96
C ASN A 183 -25.65 -0.18 28.78
N VAL A 184 -25.49 -1.20 27.97
CA VAL A 184 -26.48 -2.26 27.74
C VAL A 184 -25.78 -3.62 27.81
N THR A 185 -26.50 -4.62 28.28
CA THR A 185 -26.01 -6.00 28.33
C THR A 185 -26.32 -6.74 27.04
N LEU A 186 -25.55 -7.77 26.71
CA LEU A 186 -25.87 -8.68 25.61
C LEU A 186 -27.23 -9.36 25.80
N ALA A 187 -27.65 -9.62 27.06
CA ALA A 187 -28.92 -10.22 27.39
C ALA A 187 -30.12 -9.29 27.11
N GLU A 188 -29.96 -7.97 27.24
CA GLU A 188 -30.97 -6.98 26.84
C GLU A 188 -31.05 -6.92 25.30
N LEU A 189 -29.91 -6.83 24.62
CA LEU A 189 -29.84 -6.75 23.16
C LEU A 189 -30.44 -8.01 22.49
N ALA A 190 -30.20 -9.20 23.05
CA ALA A 190 -30.67 -10.46 22.46
C ALA A 190 -32.21 -10.58 22.43
N LYS A 191 -32.93 -9.75 23.19
CA LYS A 191 -34.42 -9.73 23.22
C LYS A 191 -35.00 -8.82 22.15
N GLU A 192 -34.19 -7.95 21.57
CA GLU A 192 -34.64 -6.98 20.58
C GLU A 192 -34.53 -7.54 19.16
N PRO A 193 -35.34 -7.03 18.20
CA PRO A 193 -35.15 -7.31 16.79
C PRO A 193 -33.70 -6.94 16.36
N PHE A 194 -33.01 -7.90 15.76
CA PHE A 194 -31.59 -7.70 15.41
C PHE A 194 -31.43 -7.53 13.91
N VAL A 195 -30.70 -6.47 13.48
CA VAL A 195 -30.20 -6.29 12.13
C VAL A 195 -28.78 -6.81 12.09
N PHE A 196 -28.48 -7.80 11.26
CA PHE A 196 -27.19 -8.45 11.31
C PHE A 196 -26.62 -8.79 9.94
N PHE A 197 -25.40 -9.30 9.92
CA PHE A 197 -24.76 -9.78 8.71
C PHE A 197 -25.41 -11.08 8.22
N ASP A 198 -25.56 -11.24 6.91
CA ASP A 198 -25.85 -12.52 6.28
C ASP A 198 -24.71 -13.51 6.55
N PRO A 199 -24.99 -14.72 7.05
CA PRO A 199 -23.98 -15.73 7.37
C PRO A 199 -23.12 -16.16 6.16
N HIS A 200 -23.62 -15.99 4.94
CA HIS A 200 -22.93 -16.38 3.72
C HIS A 200 -21.90 -15.34 3.22
N VAL A 201 -21.94 -14.11 3.74
CA VAL A 201 -21.00 -13.05 3.33
C VAL A 201 -19.57 -13.33 3.82
N GLY A 202 -19.38 -14.12 4.88
CA GLY A 202 -18.04 -14.50 5.35
C GLY A 202 -17.30 -13.39 6.08
N THR A 203 -18.02 -12.56 6.82
CA THR A 203 -17.41 -11.51 7.65
C THR A 203 -16.88 -12.09 8.96
N GLY A 204 -15.67 -11.72 9.37
CA GLY A 204 -15.14 -12.09 10.68
C GLY A 204 -15.99 -11.54 11.84
N LEU A 205 -16.62 -10.37 11.66
CA LEU A 205 -17.52 -9.79 12.67
C LEU A 205 -18.77 -10.64 12.93
N TYR A 206 -19.30 -11.34 11.93
CA TYR A 206 -20.40 -12.28 12.13
C TYR A 206 -20.00 -13.37 13.14
N ASP A 207 -18.85 -13.99 12.91
CA ASP A 207 -18.34 -15.07 13.74
C ASP A 207 -17.98 -14.56 15.16
N ASP A 208 -17.33 -13.40 15.28
CA ASP A 208 -16.95 -12.77 16.55
C ASP A 208 -18.17 -12.47 17.43
N ILE A 209 -19.18 -11.79 16.87
CA ILE A 209 -20.35 -11.33 17.62
C ILE A 209 -21.24 -12.50 18.00
N LEU A 210 -21.51 -13.44 17.08
CA LEU A 210 -22.28 -14.64 17.44
C LEU A 210 -21.50 -15.56 18.38
N GLY A 211 -20.18 -15.65 18.25
CA GLY A 211 -19.32 -16.35 19.19
C GLY A 211 -19.42 -15.75 20.61
N LEU A 212 -19.39 -14.42 20.70
CA LEU A 212 -19.61 -13.69 21.95
C LEU A 212 -21.00 -14.01 22.54
N MET A 213 -22.07 -13.85 21.78
CA MET A 213 -23.43 -14.17 22.24
C MET A 213 -23.58 -15.61 22.74
N ARG A 214 -22.97 -16.58 22.03
CA ARG A 214 -23.00 -18.01 22.42
C ARG A 214 -22.27 -18.28 23.74
N ARG A 215 -21.16 -17.56 24.03
CA ARG A 215 -20.45 -17.69 25.33
C ARG A 215 -21.35 -17.30 26.51
N TYR A 216 -22.29 -16.38 26.28
CA TYR A 216 -23.28 -15.96 27.26
C TYR A 216 -24.61 -16.75 27.16
N HIS A 217 -24.64 -17.84 26.37
CA HIS A 217 -25.86 -18.67 26.13
C HIS A 217 -27.02 -17.88 25.57
N LEU A 218 -26.73 -16.85 24.74
CA LEU A 218 -27.71 -15.98 24.11
C LEU A 218 -27.84 -16.29 22.62
N THR A 219 -29.08 -16.14 22.11
CA THR A 219 -29.39 -16.25 20.69
C THR A 219 -30.20 -15.02 20.29
N PRO A 220 -29.62 -14.12 19.47
CA PRO A 220 -30.32 -12.91 19.03
C PRO A 220 -31.46 -13.25 18.07
N VAL A 221 -32.53 -12.46 18.09
CA VAL A 221 -33.67 -12.56 17.17
C VAL A 221 -33.33 -11.78 15.89
N ILE A 222 -32.64 -12.42 14.94
CA ILE A 222 -32.25 -11.77 13.68
C ILE A 222 -33.49 -11.60 12.80
N THR A 223 -33.89 -10.36 12.53
CA THR A 223 -35.06 -10.00 11.71
C THR A 223 -34.67 -9.47 10.33
N GLN A 224 -33.41 -8.98 10.18
CA GLN A 224 -32.88 -8.50 8.92
C GLN A 224 -31.47 -9.02 8.75
N GLU A 225 -31.15 -9.60 7.59
CA GLU A 225 -29.82 -10.05 7.21
C GLU A 225 -29.32 -9.24 6.01
N VAL A 226 -28.09 -8.69 6.10
CA VAL A 226 -27.50 -7.81 5.08
C VAL A 226 -26.03 -8.09 4.87
N GLY A 227 -25.50 -7.72 3.69
CA GLY A 227 -24.11 -7.98 3.33
C GLY A 227 -23.08 -7.01 3.92
N GLU A 228 -23.50 -5.78 4.26
CA GLU A 228 -22.58 -4.68 4.53
C GLU A 228 -22.90 -3.95 5.83
N ALA A 229 -21.84 -3.56 6.58
CA ALA A 229 -21.99 -2.82 7.83
C ALA A 229 -22.68 -1.47 7.65
N MET A 230 -22.46 -0.78 6.54
CA MET A 230 -23.12 0.50 6.27
C MET A 230 -24.63 0.32 6.08
N THR A 231 -25.08 -0.80 5.51
CA THR A 231 -26.48 -1.14 5.39
C THR A 231 -27.09 -1.43 6.77
N ILE A 232 -26.37 -2.13 7.65
CA ILE A 232 -26.78 -2.33 9.07
C ILE A 232 -27.01 -0.96 9.73
N ILE A 233 -26.05 -0.05 9.62
CA ILE A 233 -26.15 1.30 10.19
C ILE A 233 -27.39 2.03 9.67
N GLY A 234 -27.66 1.97 8.37
CA GLY A 234 -28.84 2.58 7.75
C GLY A 234 -30.16 2.00 8.27
N LEU A 235 -30.26 0.66 8.38
CA LEU A 235 -31.47 -0.01 8.85
C LEU A 235 -31.74 0.22 10.34
N VAL A 236 -30.70 0.24 11.18
CA VAL A 236 -30.83 0.60 12.60
C VAL A 236 -31.28 2.06 12.74
N SER A 237 -30.70 2.98 11.96
CA SER A 237 -31.17 4.39 11.94
C SER A 237 -32.62 4.53 11.52
N ALA A 238 -33.12 3.65 10.66
CA ALA A 238 -34.52 3.61 10.23
C ALA A 238 -35.45 2.93 11.25
N GLY A 239 -34.93 2.48 12.41
CA GLY A 239 -35.73 1.89 13.47
C GLY A 239 -36.09 0.41 13.26
N LEU A 240 -35.39 -0.34 12.38
CA LEU A 240 -35.72 -1.74 12.10
C LEU A 240 -35.19 -2.72 13.14
N GLY A 241 -34.47 -2.26 14.13
CA GLY A 241 -33.92 -3.08 15.22
C GLY A 241 -32.61 -2.52 15.77
N VAL A 242 -31.92 -3.34 16.55
CA VAL A 242 -30.60 -3.04 17.13
C VAL A 242 -29.51 -3.83 16.42
N SER A 243 -28.25 -3.46 16.62
CA SER A 243 -27.11 -4.23 16.14
C SER A 243 -25.88 -4.03 17.02
N ILE A 244 -24.81 -4.77 16.72
CA ILE A 244 -23.50 -4.63 17.36
C ILE A 244 -22.44 -4.45 16.26
N LEU A 245 -21.63 -3.41 16.38
CA LEU A 245 -20.47 -3.18 15.52
C LEU A 245 -19.28 -2.67 16.33
N PRO A 246 -18.04 -2.77 15.79
CA PRO A 246 -16.85 -2.20 16.42
C PRO A 246 -16.91 -0.68 16.60
N ALA A 247 -16.28 -0.19 17.66
CA ALA A 247 -16.27 1.23 18.03
C ALA A 247 -15.69 2.16 16.93
N SER A 248 -14.87 1.65 16.03
CA SER A 248 -14.36 2.39 14.87
C SER A 248 -15.48 2.96 14.00
N PHE A 249 -16.61 2.25 13.86
CA PHE A 249 -17.77 2.75 13.13
C PHE A 249 -18.52 3.92 13.81
N LYS A 250 -18.22 4.22 15.07
CA LYS A 250 -18.78 5.40 15.76
C LYS A 250 -18.42 6.72 15.05
N ARG A 251 -17.44 6.71 14.14
CA ARG A 251 -17.14 7.84 13.26
C ARG A 251 -18.25 8.14 12.25
N VAL A 252 -19.08 7.15 11.94
CA VAL A 252 -20.32 7.35 11.19
C VAL A 252 -21.36 7.85 12.16
N GLN A 253 -21.60 9.16 12.16
CA GLN A 253 -22.56 9.81 13.05
C GLN A 253 -23.88 10.04 12.31
N LEU A 254 -24.93 9.43 12.82
CA LEU A 254 -26.31 9.66 12.39
C LEU A 254 -27.11 10.08 13.64
N ASN A 255 -28.02 11.05 13.49
CA ASN A 255 -28.80 11.59 14.59
C ASN A 255 -29.91 10.61 15.06
N GLU A 256 -30.32 9.72 14.17
CA GLU A 256 -31.43 8.79 14.35
C GLU A 256 -31.07 7.54 15.15
N MET A 257 -29.78 7.40 15.54
CA MET A 257 -29.30 6.26 16.34
C MET A 257 -28.29 6.68 17.40
N ARG A 258 -28.06 5.78 18.37
CA ARG A 258 -27.10 5.93 19.46
C ARG A 258 -26.10 4.76 19.46
N TRP A 259 -24.86 5.08 19.77
CA TRP A 259 -23.82 4.12 20.07
C TRP A 259 -23.71 3.98 21.59
N VAL A 260 -24.11 2.82 22.11
CA VAL A 260 -24.17 2.53 23.55
C VAL A 260 -23.11 1.49 23.89
N PRO A 261 -22.29 1.70 24.92
CA PRO A 261 -21.31 0.70 25.39
C PRO A 261 -22.00 -0.61 25.78
N ILE A 262 -21.37 -1.74 25.49
CA ILE A 262 -21.77 -3.05 25.97
C ILE A 262 -21.14 -3.29 27.34
N ALA A 263 -21.88 -3.85 28.29
CA ALA A 263 -21.45 -4.01 29.68
C ALA A 263 -20.40 -5.12 29.86
N GLU A 264 -20.41 -6.13 29.00
CA GLU A 264 -19.50 -7.28 29.04
C GLU A 264 -18.09 -6.86 28.59
N GLU A 265 -17.10 -7.03 29.47
CA GLU A 265 -15.72 -6.60 29.23
C GLU A 265 -15.04 -7.33 28.07
N ASP A 266 -15.46 -8.57 27.77
CA ASP A 266 -14.97 -9.37 26.66
C ASP A 266 -15.70 -9.10 25.32
N ALA A 267 -16.57 -8.07 25.28
CA ALA A 267 -17.19 -7.57 24.05
C ALA A 267 -16.19 -6.73 23.25
N VAL A 268 -15.19 -7.39 22.70
CA VAL A 268 -14.09 -6.78 21.92
C VAL A 268 -13.95 -7.46 20.57
N SER A 269 -13.41 -6.74 19.59
CA SER A 269 -13.01 -7.27 18.29
C SER A 269 -11.63 -6.78 17.92
N GLU A 270 -10.91 -7.60 17.16
CA GLU A 270 -9.57 -7.30 16.70
C GLU A 270 -9.55 -6.99 15.20
N MET A 271 -8.69 -6.07 14.80
CA MET A 271 -8.28 -5.90 13.42
C MET A 271 -6.85 -6.38 13.27
N TRP A 272 -6.61 -7.23 12.29
CA TRP A 272 -5.31 -7.79 11.98
C TRP A 272 -4.77 -7.24 10.67
N LEU A 273 -3.47 -6.97 10.65
CA LEU A 273 -2.69 -6.90 9.43
C LEU A 273 -2.17 -8.30 9.14
N VAL A 274 -2.49 -8.85 7.97
CA VAL A 274 -2.11 -10.21 7.55
C VAL A 274 -1.26 -10.14 6.30
N TRP A 275 -0.23 -11.01 6.21
CA TRP A 275 0.66 -11.10 5.05
C TRP A 275 1.17 -12.54 4.84
N PRO A 276 1.63 -12.91 3.63
CA PRO A 276 2.24 -14.21 3.36
C PRO A 276 3.55 -14.39 4.14
N LYS A 277 3.71 -15.57 4.77
CA LYS A 277 4.89 -15.91 5.58
C LYS A 277 6.14 -16.21 4.74
N HIS A 278 5.95 -16.92 3.63
CA HIS A 278 7.03 -17.51 2.84
C HIS A 278 7.24 -16.86 1.47
N HIS A 279 6.40 -15.95 1.05
CA HIS A 279 6.65 -15.13 -0.13
C HIS A 279 7.55 -13.96 0.23
N GLU A 280 8.57 -13.73 -0.60
CA GLU A 280 9.38 -12.52 -0.49
C GLU A 280 8.46 -11.31 -0.67
N GLN A 281 8.19 -10.63 0.44
CA GLN A 281 7.37 -9.42 0.41
C GLN A 281 8.05 -8.39 -0.48
N SER A 282 7.26 -7.73 -1.32
CA SER A 282 7.78 -6.57 -2.05
C SER A 282 8.37 -5.55 -1.07
N PRO A 283 9.46 -4.86 -1.41
CA PRO A 283 10.03 -3.84 -0.52
C PRO A 283 9.02 -2.77 -0.10
N ALA A 284 8.08 -2.40 -0.99
CA ALA A 284 6.98 -1.48 -0.68
C ALA A 284 6.03 -2.06 0.40
N ALA A 285 5.68 -3.35 0.30
CA ALA A 285 4.85 -4.04 1.29
C ALA A 285 5.54 -4.08 2.66
N ARG A 286 6.83 -4.39 2.70
CA ARG A 286 7.62 -4.36 3.93
C ARG A 286 7.65 -2.96 4.56
N ASN A 287 7.86 -1.91 3.75
CA ASN A 287 7.86 -0.53 4.22
C ASN A 287 6.50 -0.15 4.80
N PHE A 288 5.39 -0.45 4.12
CA PHE A 288 4.04 -0.19 4.63
C PHE A 288 3.78 -0.91 5.97
N ARG A 289 4.14 -2.19 6.07
CA ARG A 289 4.00 -2.94 7.32
C ARG A 289 4.75 -2.28 8.47
N ILE A 290 5.99 -1.85 8.24
CA ILE A 290 6.80 -1.15 9.25
C ILE A 290 6.13 0.16 9.65
N HIS A 291 5.64 0.95 8.71
CA HIS A 291 4.94 2.20 8.98
C HIS A 291 3.69 1.98 9.84
N LEU A 292 2.85 1.00 9.48
CA LEU A 292 1.64 0.70 10.23
C LEU A 292 1.95 0.21 11.64
N LEU A 293 2.89 -0.73 11.80
CA LEU A 293 3.24 -1.25 13.12
C LEU A 293 3.93 -0.20 14.02
N ASN A 294 4.66 0.74 13.44
CA ASN A 294 5.24 1.85 14.20
C ASN A 294 4.20 2.88 14.66
N ALA A 295 3.14 3.08 13.88
CA ALA A 295 2.03 3.98 14.24
C ALA A 295 1.18 3.47 15.41
N LEU A 296 1.38 2.21 15.83
CA LEU A 296 0.68 1.59 16.98
C LEU A 296 1.45 1.73 18.31
N ARG A 297 2.69 2.19 18.25
CA ARG A 297 3.55 2.42 19.43
C ARG A 297 3.39 3.82 19.97
#